data_2e5f6344436decfeabefce631a896716
#
_entry.id   2e5f6344436decfeabefce631a896716
#
_cell.length_a   1.000
_cell.length_b   1.000
_cell.length_c   1.000
_cell.angle_alpha   90.00
_cell.angle_beta   90.00
_cell.angle_gamma   90.00
#
_symmetry.space_group_name_H-M   'P 1'
#
loop_
_entity.id
_entity.type
_entity.pdbx_description
1 polymer ?
#
loop_
_entity_poly.entity_id
_entity_poly.type
_entity_poly.pdbx_seq_one_letter_code
_entity_poly.pdbx_strand_id
1 'polypeptide(L)'
;MHKHLLYLFLFLLVGCSVTEKKSDNVFFAGEVVNPTSKYIILYKGENLIDSAQLDANNRFSLQLDSPENGLYHFKHSPEFQYVYLERGDSLLIRLNTMDFDESLVFSGSGSEINNFLLELFLAREAEESMIYAMYRLAPKDFNKRIDSLKQSKLDELEILVEESELSKKEREIAEASIVYNYYTYKEKYPFKHKSYTGNKVVDELPSNFYDYRKTVTYQNKDFTYLRPYYNFMINHFGNRSYMSCSKKCGIKNDVVKNHLHFNMHKLNLIDSLVKEKDLKDNLFRNVAFDYLLQIHDTEENNEIFIKEFHKLSGNNKHISEIDELYKGILNIQPDKEIPNINVLNGEGERISLKEIAKDTKTVFYFWSGTDKRHFDNITRRADYLSSKMPEYRFVGINLKTDDLKWKIMIETKDLDKENQYRAENFEEATKALVIYPMNKCIITEDAKIVDAFSNMYASSF
;
A
#
# COMPACT_ATOMS: atom_id res chain seq x y z
N MET A 1 43.63 82.34 4.10
CA MET A 1 42.85 81.67 5.15
C MET A 1 41.55 81.19 4.50
N HIS A 2 41.51 79.94 4.06
CA HIS A 2 40.30 79.31 3.52
C HIS A 2 39.82 78.19 4.46
N LYS A 3 38.63 78.36 5.02
CA LYS A 3 37.96 77.36 5.80
C LYS A 3 37.18 76.43 4.86
N HIS A 4 37.60 75.19 4.79
CA HIS A 4 36.82 74.17 4.10
C HIS A 4 35.77 73.65 5.06
N LEU A 5 34.52 73.83 4.71
CA LEU A 5 33.35 73.30 5.39
C LEU A 5 33.04 71.89 4.80
N LEU A 6 33.29 70.88 5.62
CA LEU A 6 33.04 69.47 5.25
C LEU A 6 31.57 69.16 5.58
N TYR A 7 30.71 69.03 4.56
CA TYR A 7 29.36 68.52 4.75
C TYR A 7 29.35 67.00 4.80
N LEU A 8 29.10 66.46 5.99
CA LEU A 8 28.90 65.05 6.21
C LEU A 8 27.44 64.72 5.81
N PHE A 9 27.22 64.08 4.65
CA PHE A 9 25.92 63.57 4.22
C PHE A 9 25.67 62.21 4.91
N LEU A 10 24.87 62.23 5.95
CA LEU A 10 24.41 61.02 6.64
C LEU A 10 23.25 60.39 5.85
N PHE A 11 23.52 59.35 5.02
CA PHE A 11 22.49 58.56 4.38
C PHE A 11 21.84 57.66 5.44
N LEU A 12 20.65 58.02 5.90
CA LEU A 12 19.76 57.15 6.61
C LEU A 12 19.17 56.15 5.63
N LEU A 13 19.78 54.95 5.56
CA LEU A 13 19.18 53.78 4.95
C LEU A 13 17.99 53.35 5.83
N VAL A 14 16.82 53.84 5.55
CA VAL A 14 15.56 53.29 6.05
C VAL A 14 15.35 52.01 5.27
N GLY A 15 15.85 50.89 5.82
CA GLY A 15 15.49 49.54 5.39
C GLY A 15 14.00 49.34 5.71
N CYS A 16 13.11 49.56 4.74
CA CYS A 16 11.77 48.98 4.81
C CYS A 16 11.92 47.45 4.79
N SER A 17 11.89 46.82 5.95
CA SER A 17 11.52 45.43 6.01
C SER A 17 10.03 45.34 5.61
N VAL A 18 9.78 45.19 4.33
CA VAL A 18 8.49 44.72 3.84
C VAL A 18 8.43 43.30 4.35
N THR A 19 7.69 43.05 5.43
CA THR A 19 7.19 41.71 5.75
C THR A 19 6.31 41.32 4.56
N GLU A 20 6.89 40.63 3.59
CA GLU A 20 6.11 40.00 2.52
C GLU A 20 5.12 39.05 3.27
N LYS A 21 3.85 39.41 3.12
CA LYS A 21 2.78 38.54 3.60
C LYS A 21 2.95 37.24 2.79
N LYS A 22 3.42 36.19 3.45
CA LYS A 22 3.58 34.86 2.81
C LYS A 22 2.26 34.59 2.06
N SER A 23 2.35 34.29 0.78
CA SER A 23 1.16 33.95 -0.02
C SER A 23 0.42 32.79 0.66
N ASP A 24 -0.91 32.84 0.71
CA ASP A 24 -1.69 31.70 1.18
C ASP A 24 -1.76 30.57 0.14
N ASN A 25 -1.25 30.80 -1.07
CA ASN A 25 -1.28 29.86 -2.18
C ASN A 25 -0.07 28.93 -2.15
N VAL A 26 -0.24 27.74 -2.70
CA VAL A 26 0.84 26.77 -2.95
C VAL A 26 1.05 26.66 -4.46
N PHE A 27 2.29 26.73 -4.88
CA PHE A 27 2.70 26.42 -6.24
C PHE A 27 3.45 25.09 -6.24
N PHE A 28 2.92 24.10 -6.97
CA PHE A 28 3.53 22.79 -7.14
C PHE A 28 3.71 22.48 -8.62
N ALA A 29 4.95 22.37 -9.07
CA ALA A 29 5.27 22.19 -10.47
C ALA A 29 6.46 21.24 -10.67
N GLY A 30 6.76 20.90 -11.93
CA GLY A 30 7.93 20.07 -12.19
C GLY A 30 8.05 19.54 -13.60
N GLU A 31 9.05 18.65 -13.77
CA GLU A 31 9.38 17.98 -15.02
C GLU A 31 9.38 16.46 -14.80
N VAL A 32 8.74 15.72 -15.73
CA VAL A 32 8.70 14.26 -15.74
C VAL A 32 9.50 13.76 -16.94
N VAL A 33 10.64 13.12 -16.68
CA VAL A 33 11.46 12.48 -17.72
C VAL A 33 10.86 11.12 -18.05
N ASN A 34 10.75 10.76 -19.33
CA ASN A 34 10.14 9.52 -19.84
C ASN A 34 8.70 9.28 -19.33
N PRO A 35 7.75 10.22 -19.51
CA PRO A 35 6.43 10.13 -18.90
C PRO A 35 5.65 8.89 -19.37
N THR A 36 5.02 8.19 -18.43
CA THR A 36 4.13 7.03 -18.64
C THR A 36 2.66 7.43 -18.68
N SER A 37 2.34 8.67 -18.32
CA SER A 37 1.01 9.27 -18.32
C SER A 37 1.08 10.69 -18.87
N LYS A 38 -0.05 11.22 -19.32
CA LYS A 38 -0.16 12.63 -19.76
C LYS A 38 -0.45 13.58 -18.60
N TYR A 39 -0.69 13.08 -17.41
CA TYR A 39 -1.18 13.86 -16.28
C TYR A 39 -0.37 13.62 -15.01
N ILE A 40 -0.25 14.69 -14.22
CA ILE A 40 0.02 14.62 -12.78
C ILE A 40 -1.31 14.90 -12.08
N ILE A 41 -1.67 14.07 -11.10
CA ILE A 41 -2.91 14.20 -10.34
C ILE A 41 -2.54 14.32 -8.87
N LEU A 42 -3.04 15.36 -8.20
CA LEU A 42 -2.77 15.62 -6.78
C LEU A 42 -3.98 15.20 -5.92
N TYR A 43 -3.71 14.47 -4.85
CA TYR A 43 -4.71 14.01 -3.90
C TYR A 43 -4.38 14.44 -2.47
N LYS A 44 -5.42 14.62 -1.65
CA LYS A 44 -5.29 14.66 -0.19
C LYS A 44 -6.13 13.53 0.42
N GLY A 45 -5.47 12.57 1.05
CA GLY A 45 -6.13 11.31 1.39
C GLY A 45 -6.65 10.62 0.13
N GLU A 46 -7.95 10.36 0.04
CA GLU A 46 -8.59 9.76 -1.13
C GLU A 46 -9.24 10.81 -2.05
N ASN A 47 -9.25 12.07 -1.66
CA ASN A 47 -9.89 13.14 -2.41
C ASN A 47 -8.96 13.68 -3.49
N LEU A 48 -9.43 13.71 -4.74
CA LEU A 48 -8.78 14.43 -5.82
C LEU A 48 -8.85 15.92 -5.52
N ILE A 49 -7.69 16.58 -5.52
CA ILE A 49 -7.56 18.04 -5.29
C ILE A 49 -7.48 18.78 -6.61
N ASP A 50 -6.54 18.36 -7.48
CA ASP A 50 -6.32 19.00 -8.77
C ASP A 50 -5.54 18.06 -9.71
N SER A 51 -5.48 18.43 -11.00
CA SER A 51 -4.69 17.71 -12.00
C SER A 51 -4.12 18.65 -13.05
N ALA A 52 -2.90 18.39 -13.50
CA ALA A 52 -2.27 19.12 -14.59
C ALA A 52 -1.88 18.18 -15.72
N GLN A 53 -2.11 18.60 -16.95
CA GLN A 53 -1.59 17.94 -18.14
C GLN A 53 -0.13 18.35 -18.36
N LEU A 54 0.71 17.40 -18.75
CA LEU A 54 2.09 17.68 -19.16
C LEU A 54 2.09 18.48 -20.46
N ASP A 55 2.93 19.51 -20.51
CA ASP A 55 3.19 20.30 -21.73
C ASP A 55 4.12 19.55 -22.72
N ALA A 56 4.46 20.20 -23.83
CA ALA A 56 5.34 19.65 -24.85
C ALA A 56 6.77 19.35 -24.35
N ASN A 57 7.17 19.92 -23.22
CA ASN A 57 8.46 19.70 -22.57
C ASN A 57 8.33 18.76 -21.35
N ASN A 58 7.21 18.03 -21.22
CA ASN A 58 6.88 17.15 -20.10
C ASN A 58 6.85 17.88 -18.74
N ARG A 59 6.47 19.15 -18.70
CA ARG A 59 6.35 19.96 -17.50
C ARG A 59 4.89 20.15 -17.13
N PHE A 60 4.65 20.31 -15.83
CA PHE A 60 3.33 20.60 -15.26
C PHE A 60 3.43 21.73 -14.25
N SER A 61 2.29 22.34 -13.95
CA SER A 61 2.15 23.26 -12.82
C SER A 61 0.73 23.21 -12.26
N LEU A 62 0.64 23.23 -10.94
CA LEU A 62 -0.57 23.32 -10.15
C LEU A 62 -0.46 24.53 -9.24
N GLN A 63 -1.52 25.33 -9.16
CA GLN A 63 -1.62 26.43 -8.22
C GLN A 63 -2.84 26.20 -7.34
N LEU A 64 -2.60 26.01 -6.04
CA LEU A 64 -3.66 25.74 -5.07
C LEU A 64 -3.94 27.00 -4.27
N ASP A 65 -5.19 27.43 -4.25
CA ASP A 65 -5.64 28.59 -3.49
C ASP A 65 -5.92 28.19 -2.03
N SER A 66 -5.10 28.72 -1.10
CA SER A 66 -5.25 28.51 0.36
C SER A 66 -5.51 27.05 0.78
N PRO A 67 -4.69 26.07 0.34
CA PRO A 67 -4.91 24.67 0.68
C PRO A 67 -4.73 24.42 2.18
N GLU A 68 -5.26 23.33 2.66
CA GLU A 68 -5.01 22.85 4.03
C GLU A 68 -3.59 22.28 4.12
N ASN A 69 -2.75 22.77 5.06
CA ASN A 69 -1.40 22.24 5.29
C ASN A 69 -1.43 20.76 5.63
N GLY A 70 -0.46 19.99 5.12
CA GLY A 70 -0.31 18.58 5.47
C GLY A 70 0.16 17.70 4.34
N LEU A 71 -0.02 16.40 4.53
CA LEU A 71 0.40 15.37 3.61
C LEU A 71 -0.58 15.23 2.43
N TYR A 72 -0.04 15.31 1.24
CA TYR A 72 -0.68 15.03 -0.05
C TYR A 72 0.03 13.85 -0.71
N HIS A 73 -0.47 13.39 -1.83
CA HIS A 73 0.28 12.55 -2.74
C HIS A 73 -0.02 12.94 -4.19
N PHE A 74 0.99 12.92 -5.03
CA PHE A 74 0.84 13.08 -6.46
C PHE A 74 0.98 11.74 -7.16
N LYS A 75 0.18 11.56 -8.22
CA LYS A 75 0.17 10.35 -9.02
C LYS A 75 0.58 10.67 -10.45
N HIS A 76 1.59 9.95 -10.94
CA HIS A 76 1.91 9.83 -12.36
C HIS A 76 1.80 8.35 -12.70
N SER A 77 0.66 7.96 -13.26
CA SER A 77 0.28 6.54 -13.39
C SER A 77 1.35 5.69 -14.11
N PRO A 78 1.72 4.50 -13.57
CA PRO A 78 1.06 3.80 -12.46
C PRO A 78 1.53 4.21 -11.06
N GLU A 79 2.63 4.96 -10.94
CA GLU A 79 3.29 5.27 -9.68
C GLU A 79 2.68 6.49 -8.96
N PHE A 80 2.93 6.60 -7.67
CA PHE A 80 2.62 7.77 -6.86
C PHE A 80 3.64 7.96 -5.74
N GLN A 81 3.80 9.22 -5.29
CA GLN A 81 4.67 9.55 -4.15
C GLN A 81 4.01 10.63 -3.28
N TYR A 82 4.34 10.61 -2.00
CA TYR A 82 3.90 11.63 -1.05
C TYR A 82 4.59 12.96 -1.29
N VAL A 83 3.86 14.03 -0.98
CA VAL A 83 4.37 15.40 -0.93
C VAL A 83 3.71 16.11 0.25
N TYR A 84 4.51 16.75 1.08
CA TYR A 84 4.01 17.62 2.14
C TYR A 84 3.94 19.04 1.62
N LEU A 85 2.82 19.72 1.81
CA LEU A 85 2.57 21.05 1.32
C LEU A 85 2.03 21.96 2.44
N GLU A 86 2.63 23.15 2.58
CA GLU A 86 2.12 24.21 3.45
C GLU A 86 1.84 25.49 2.64
N ARG A 87 0.93 26.32 3.16
CA ARG A 87 0.62 27.62 2.55
C ARG A 87 1.89 28.46 2.39
N GLY A 88 2.07 29.01 1.22
CA GLY A 88 3.24 29.79 0.83
C GLY A 88 4.37 28.97 0.20
N ASP A 89 4.21 27.66 0.06
CA ASP A 89 5.21 26.84 -0.61
C ASP A 89 5.25 27.10 -2.11
N SER A 90 6.46 27.05 -2.65
CA SER A 90 6.75 27.03 -4.07
C SER A 90 7.68 25.86 -4.35
N LEU A 91 7.08 24.70 -4.54
CA LEU A 91 7.78 23.43 -4.62
C LEU A 91 7.91 22.96 -6.07
N LEU A 92 9.12 22.60 -6.45
CA LEU A 92 9.43 22.05 -7.76
C LEU A 92 9.90 20.61 -7.62
N ILE A 93 9.50 19.75 -8.56
CA ILE A 93 10.00 18.38 -8.63
C ILE A 93 10.63 18.09 -10.00
N ARG A 94 11.59 17.18 -9.98
CA ARG A 94 12.07 16.50 -11.17
C ARG A 94 12.13 14.99 -10.87
N LEU A 95 11.55 14.19 -11.76
CA LEU A 95 11.56 12.74 -11.64
C LEU A 95 11.75 12.08 -13.01
N ASN A 96 12.29 10.85 -13.00
CA ASN A 96 12.38 9.99 -14.16
C ASN A 96 11.58 8.70 -13.88
N THR A 97 10.59 8.37 -14.72
CA THR A 97 9.72 7.21 -14.50
C THR A 97 10.42 5.86 -14.61
N MET A 98 11.66 5.83 -15.12
CA MET A 98 12.47 4.59 -15.15
C MET A 98 13.00 4.20 -13.77
N ASP A 99 13.27 5.20 -12.92
CA ASP A 99 13.75 5.05 -11.53
C ASP A 99 12.98 6.07 -10.67
N PHE A 100 11.67 5.84 -10.48
CA PHE A 100 10.72 6.84 -10.00
C PHE A 100 11.13 7.46 -8.67
N ASP A 101 11.26 6.66 -7.61
CA ASP A 101 11.57 7.17 -6.28
C ASP A 101 13.05 7.62 -6.14
N GLU A 102 13.98 6.87 -6.74
CA GLU A 102 15.41 7.15 -6.66
C GLU A 102 15.82 8.40 -7.44
N SER A 103 15.04 8.78 -8.45
CA SER A 103 15.32 9.97 -9.27
C SER A 103 14.55 11.21 -8.84
N LEU A 104 13.59 11.05 -7.93
CA LEU A 104 12.76 12.17 -7.47
C LEU A 104 13.59 13.13 -6.62
N VAL A 105 13.53 14.41 -6.97
CA VAL A 105 14.19 15.48 -6.23
C VAL A 105 13.20 16.63 -6.05
N PHE A 106 13.13 17.16 -4.84
CA PHE A 106 12.37 18.35 -4.51
C PHE A 106 13.29 19.56 -4.40
N SER A 107 12.84 20.72 -4.88
CA SER A 107 13.55 22.01 -4.78
C SER A 107 12.58 23.16 -4.56
N GLY A 108 13.06 24.30 -4.04
CA GLY A 108 12.24 25.44 -3.67
C GLY A 108 11.74 25.39 -2.23
N SER A 109 10.79 26.25 -1.88
CA SER A 109 10.22 26.32 -0.53
C SER A 109 9.41 25.06 -0.22
N GLY A 110 9.68 24.43 0.91
CA GLY A 110 9.09 23.13 1.32
C GLY A 110 9.87 21.91 0.83
N SER A 111 11.05 22.11 0.19
CA SER A 111 11.86 21.00 -0.32
C SER A 111 12.53 20.18 0.77
N GLU A 112 12.91 20.78 1.87
CA GLU A 112 13.69 20.17 2.95
C GLU A 112 12.93 19.00 3.56
N ILE A 113 11.71 19.22 4.00
CA ILE A 113 10.87 18.15 4.58
C ILE A 113 10.56 17.07 3.54
N ASN A 114 10.31 17.44 2.28
CA ASN A 114 9.95 16.49 1.25
C ASN A 114 11.13 15.58 0.86
N ASN A 115 12.34 16.12 0.73
CA ASN A 115 13.55 15.35 0.51
C ASN A 115 13.83 14.43 1.71
N PHE A 116 13.69 14.91 2.93
CA PHE A 116 13.87 14.08 4.13
C PHE A 116 12.89 12.91 4.21
N LEU A 117 11.61 13.14 3.92
CA LEU A 117 10.61 12.05 3.89
C LEU A 117 10.92 11.02 2.79
N LEU A 118 11.41 11.46 1.64
CA LEU A 118 11.86 10.57 0.56
C LEU A 118 13.11 9.78 0.96
N GLU A 119 14.09 10.40 1.59
CA GLU A 119 15.29 9.73 2.12
C GLU A 119 14.93 8.66 3.16
N LEU A 120 13.98 8.95 4.06
CA LEU A 120 13.45 7.95 5.01
C LEU A 120 12.78 6.77 4.29
N PHE A 121 12.09 7.02 3.19
CA PHE A 121 11.46 5.97 2.39
C PHE A 121 12.53 5.08 1.73
N LEU A 122 13.51 5.66 1.05
CA LEU A 122 14.59 4.93 0.39
C LEU A 122 15.48 4.18 1.40
N ALA A 123 15.80 4.81 2.54
CA ALA A 123 16.56 4.17 3.61
C ALA A 123 15.84 2.93 4.15
N ARG A 124 14.52 2.99 4.32
CA ARG A 124 13.71 1.83 4.76
C ARG A 124 13.82 0.66 3.77
N GLU A 125 13.80 0.92 2.47
CA GLU A 125 13.96 -0.13 1.45
C GLU A 125 15.36 -0.74 1.49
N ALA A 126 16.38 0.09 1.61
CA ALA A 126 17.77 -0.37 1.74
C ALA A 126 18.01 -1.18 3.02
N GLU A 127 17.37 -0.82 4.13
CA GLU A 127 17.46 -1.51 5.43
C GLU A 127 16.65 -2.82 5.50
N GLU A 128 15.74 -3.08 4.59
CA GLU A 128 14.76 -4.17 4.71
C GLU A 128 15.44 -5.54 4.93
N SER A 129 16.45 -5.88 4.14
CA SER A 129 17.15 -7.16 4.26
C SER A 129 17.87 -7.32 5.59
N MET A 130 18.48 -6.24 6.10
CA MET A 130 19.12 -6.18 7.40
C MET A 130 18.11 -6.38 8.53
N ILE A 131 16.97 -5.70 8.47
CA ILE A 131 15.89 -5.86 9.44
C ILE A 131 15.36 -7.29 9.46
N TYR A 132 15.19 -7.92 8.29
CA TYR A 132 14.77 -9.33 8.24
C TYR A 132 15.79 -10.27 8.89
N ALA A 133 17.08 -10.02 8.74
CA ALA A 133 18.10 -10.79 9.46
C ALA A 133 18.03 -10.58 10.99
N MET A 134 17.73 -9.36 11.45
CA MET A 134 17.59 -9.04 12.87
C MET A 134 16.43 -9.77 13.56
N TYR A 135 15.38 -10.19 12.84
CA TYR A 135 14.31 -10.99 13.44
C TYR A 135 14.80 -12.34 14.02
N ARG A 136 15.99 -12.80 13.69
CA ARG A 136 16.61 -14.01 14.30
C ARG A 136 17.29 -13.74 15.64
N LEU A 137 17.54 -12.49 16.00
CA LEU A 137 18.19 -12.11 17.24
C LEU A 137 17.29 -12.41 18.46
N ALA A 138 17.90 -12.63 19.61
CA ALA A 138 17.19 -12.69 20.88
C ALA A 138 16.46 -11.35 21.18
N PRO A 139 15.34 -11.37 21.96
CA PRO A 139 14.49 -10.20 22.17
C PRO A 139 15.25 -8.93 22.63
N LYS A 140 16.19 -9.10 23.56
CA LYS A 140 16.98 -7.98 24.10
C LYS A 140 17.89 -7.35 23.04
N ASP A 141 18.55 -8.19 22.23
CA ASP A 141 19.48 -7.71 21.20
C ASP A 141 18.73 -7.08 20.04
N PHE A 142 17.60 -7.68 19.62
CA PHE A 142 16.69 -7.08 18.65
C PHE A 142 16.23 -5.69 19.10
N ASN A 143 15.69 -5.59 20.34
CA ASN A 143 15.21 -4.34 20.88
C ASN A 143 16.29 -3.25 20.87
N LYS A 144 17.50 -3.59 21.33
CA LYS A 144 18.64 -2.66 21.36
C LYS A 144 19.01 -2.15 19.96
N ARG A 145 19.06 -3.04 18.96
CA ARG A 145 19.42 -2.66 17.58
C ARG A 145 18.35 -1.80 16.91
N ILE A 146 17.07 -2.16 17.08
CA ILE A 146 15.96 -1.36 16.53
C ILE A 146 15.91 0.02 17.17
N ASP A 147 16.08 0.11 18.49
CA ASP A 147 16.09 1.41 19.17
C ASP A 147 17.32 2.27 18.77
N SER A 148 18.48 1.65 18.49
CA SER A 148 19.65 2.36 17.98
C SER A 148 19.43 2.93 16.57
N LEU A 149 18.85 2.15 15.65
CA LEU A 149 18.52 2.62 14.29
C LEU A 149 17.49 3.75 14.33
N LYS A 150 16.43 3.58 15.14
CA LYS A 150 15.43 4.64 15.35
C LYS A 150 16.09 5.93 15.83
N GLN A 151 16.98 5.84 16.85
CA GLN A 151 17.65 7.01 17.40
C GLN A 151 18.51 7.70 16.36
N SER A 152 19.27 6.95 15.55
CA SER A 152 20.06 7.54 14.45
C SER A 152 19.19 8.39 13.50
N LYS A 153 17.99 7.92 13.15
CA LYS A 153 17.07 8.69 12.30
C LYS A 153 16.46 9.90 12.99
N LEU A 154 16.25 9.83 14.30
CA LEU A 154 15.85 11.00 15.08
C LEU A 154 16.97 12.03 15.20
N ASP A 155 18.21 11.60 15.33
CA ASP A 155 19.37 12.49 15.34
C ASP A 155 19.54 13.21 13.98
N GLU A 156 19.31 12.50 12.85
CA GLU A 156 19.27 13.10 11.50
C GLU A 156 18.16 14.17 11.39
N LEU A 157 16.96 13.90 11.98
CA LEU A 157 15.87 14.89 12.03
C LEU A 157 16.25 16.13 12.85
N GLU A 158 16.88 15.96 14.01
CA GLU A 158 17.30 17.11 14.82
C GLU A 158 18.32 17.99 14.07
N ILE A 159 19.26 17.39 13.33
CA ILE A 159 20.17 18.15 12.44
C ILE A 159 19.37 18.95 11.40
N LEU A 160 18.41 18.32 10.74
CA LEU A 160 17.54 19.03 9.78
C LEU A 160 16.79 20.18 10.43
N VAL A 161 16.26 20.00 11.64
CA VAL A 161 15.56 21.06 12.40
C VAL A 161 16.48 22.21 12.76
N GLU A 162 17.78 21.94 13.04
CA GLU A 162 18.78 22.97 13.33
C GLU A 162 19.22 23.74 12.06
N GLU A 163 19.25 23.08 10.92
CA GLU A 163 19.69 23.66 9.65
C GLU A 163 18.57 24.32 8.84
N SER A 164 17.28 23.97 9.13
CA SER A 164 16.12 24.40 8.37
C SER A 164 15.01 24.91 9.30
N GLU A 165 14.23 25.92 8.84
CA GLU A 165 13.10 26.46 9.58
C GLU A 165 11.85 25.56 9.40
N LEU A 166 11.89 24.30 9.85
CA LEU A 166 10.73 23.41 9.77
C LEU A 166 9.58 23.90 10.67
N SER A 167 8.37 23.88 10.14
CA SER A 167 7.17 24.10 10.94
C SER A 167 6.98 22.99 11.97
N LYS A 168 6.18 23.25 12.99
CA LYS A 168 5.83 22.24 14.00
C LYS A 168 5.20 21.01 13.35
N LYS A 169 4.33 21.18 12.34
CA LYS A 169 3.65 20.08 11.65
C LYS A 169 4.61 19.25 10.81
N GLU A 170 5.55 19.88 10.10
CA GLU A 170 6.59 19.19 9.35
C GLU A 170 7.43 18.30 10.25
N ARG A 171 7.87 18.83 11.41
CA ARG A 171 8.60 18.06 12.41
C ARG A 171 7.76 16.87 12.93
N GLU A 172 6.48 17.08 13.29
CA GLU A 172 5.59 16.02 13.77
C GLU A 172 5.40 14.90 12.72
N ILE A 173 5.26 15.22 11.43
CA ILE A 173 5.15 14.25 10.34
C ILE A 173 6.46 13.47 10.14
N ALA A 174 7.60 14.15 10.16
CA ALA A 174 8.91 13.52 10.04
C ALA A 174 9.17 12.57 11.22
N GLU A 175 8.96 13.02 12.46
CA GLU A 175 9.10 12.18 13.65
C GLU A 175 8.16 10.98 13.60
N ALA A 176 6.88 11.17 13.22
CA ALA A 176 5.92 10.08 13.07
C ALA A 176 6.36 9.07 12.00
N SER A 177 6.94 9.54 10.87
CA SER A 177 7.48 8.67 9.82
C SER A 177 8.60 7.77 10.34
N ILE A 178 9.45 8.29 11.20
CA ILE A 178 10.54 7.54 11.84
C ILE A 178 9.97 6.55 12.87
N VAL A 179 9.31 7.05 13.90
CA VAL A 179 8.96 6.24 15.08
C VAL A 179 8.00 5.10 14.74
N TYR A 180 6.98 5.36 13.93
CA TYR A 180 6.00 4.33 13.56
C TYR A 180 6.56 3.26 12.63
N ASN A 181 7.56 3.59 11.80
CA ASN A 181 8.27 2.60 11.03
C ASN A 181 9.00 1.59 11.94
N TYR A 182 9.80 2.06 12.90
CA TYR A 182 10.54 1.17 13.81
C TYR A 182 9.63 0.46 14.82
N TYR A 183 8.53 1.08 15.26
CA TYR A 183 7.53 0.40 16.09
C TYR A 183 6.81 -0.72 15.32
N THR A 184 6.64 -0.59 14.02
CA THR A 184 6.11 -1.68 13.18
C THR A 184 7.00 -2.92 13.24
N TYR A 185 8.32 -2.76 13.22
CA TYR A 185 9.24 -3.89 13.36
C TYR A 185 9.12 -4.57 14.73
N LYS A 186 8.92 -3.80 15.81
CA LYS A 186 8.68 -4.35 17.16
C LYS A 186 7.34 -5.10 17.24
N GLU A 187 6.29 -4.59 16.60
CA GLU A 187 4.99 -5.30 16.54
C GLU A 187 5.09 -6.64 15.78
N LYS A 188 5.87 -6.69 14.72
CA LYS A 188 6.09 -7.89 13.90
C LYS A 188 7.05 -8.90 14.55
N TYR A 189 7.93 -8.46 15.45
CA TYR A 189 9.06 -9.26 15.94
C TYR A 189 8.67 -10.63 16.46
N PRO A 190 7.71 -10.82 17.39
CA PRO A 190 7.42 -12.14 17.95
C PRO A 190 7.02 -13.17 16.90
N PHE A 191 6.24 -12.74 15.92
CA PHE A 191 5.74 -13.61 14.85
C PHE A 191 6.82 -13.93 13.82
N LYS A 192 7.62 -12.93 13.43
CA LYS A 192 8.72 -13.11 12.50
C LYS A 192 9.86 -13.92 13.12
N HIS A 193 10.21 -13.66 14.38
CA HIS A 193 11.21 -14.45 15.10
C HIS A 193 10.83 -15.93 15.09
N LYS A 194 9.58 -16.25 15.46
CA LYS A 194 9.08 -17.63 15.41
C LYS A 194 9.16 -18.22 13.99
N SER A 195 8.74 -17.47 12.98
CA SER A 195 8.78 -17.93 11.59
C SER A 195 10.20 -18.27 11.11
N TYR A 196 11.22 -17.54 11.58
CA TYR A 196 12.61 -17.74 11.16
C TYR A 196 13.40 -18.70 12.02
N THR A 197 13.04 -18.89 13.30
CA THR A 197 13.81 -19.69 14.26
C THR A 197 13.06 -20.91 14.76
N GLY A 198 11.74 -20.96 14.59
CA GLY A 198 10.86 -21.94 15.22
C GLY A 198 10.56 -21.66 16.69
N ASN A 199 11.25 -20.69 17.33
CA ASN A 199 11.16 -20.42 18.76
C ASN A 199 10.08 -19.40 19.09
N LYS A 200 9.28 -19.67 20.13
CA LYS A 200 8.34 -18.72 20.70
C LYS A 200 9.05 -17.80 21.68
N VAL A 201 8.88 -16.50 21.53
CA VAL A 201 9.55 -15.49 22.38
C VAL A 201 8.60 -14.52 23.07
N VAL A 202 7.29 -14.70 22.94
CA VAL A 202 6.30 -13.76 23.51
C VAL A 202 6.48 -13.61 25.02
N ASP A 203 6.75 -14.71 25.71
CA ASP A 203 6.93 -14.78 27.16
C ASP A 203 8.35 -14.33 27.61
N GLU A 204 9.28 -14.17 26.65
CA GLU A 204 10.69 -13.78 26.88
C GLU A 204 10.96 -12.30 26.55
N LEU A 205 9.94 -11.58 26.09
CA LEU A 205 10.10 -10.15 25.75
C LEU A 205 10.45 -9.34 27.01
N PRO A 206 11.41 -8.41 26.92
CA PRO A 206 11.68 -7.47 28.01
C PRO A 206 10.42 -6.75 28.46
N SER A 207 10.27 -6.48 29.75
CA SER A 207 9.08 -5.83 30.31
C SER A 207 8.77 -4.47 29.67
N ASN A 208 9.81 -3.76 29.20
CA ASN A 208 9.72 -2.46 28.52
C ASN A 208 9.62 -2.57 26.99
N PHE A 209 9.52 -3.77 26.42
CA PHE A 209 9.55 -3.98 24.97
C PHE A 209 8.46 -3.18 24.23
N TYR A 210 7.29 -3.07 24.83
CA TYR A 210 6.12 -2.36 24.28
C TYR A 210 5.81 -1.03 24.99
N ASP A 211 6.78 -0.43 25.70
CA ASP A 211 6.54 0.83 26.43
C ASP A 211 6.12 1.99 25.51
N TYR A 212 6.59 1.99 24.27
CA TYR A 212 6.16 2.95 23.25
C TYR A 212 4.65 2.96 22.99
N ARG A 213 3.93 1.86 23.30
CA ARG A 213 2.45 1.81 23.15
C ARG A 213 1.72 2.81 24.03
N LYS A 214 2.37 3.32 25.08
CA LYS A 214 1.82 4.35 25.99
C LYS A 214 1.74 5.72 25.32
N THR A 215 2.56 5.97 24.30
CA THR A 215 2.65 7.24 23.57
C THR A 215 1.94 7.21 22.22
N VAL A 216 1.38 6.06 21.81
CA VAL A 216 0.66 5.93 20.55
C VAL A 216 -0.61 6.78 20.56
N THR A 217 -0.76 7.64 19.57
CA THR A 217 -2.01 8.37 19.33
C THR A 217 -2.90 7.63 18.35
N TYR A 218 -4.22 7.61 18.61
CA TYR A 218 -5.23 7.00 17.75
C TYR A 218 -6.19 8.03 17.13
N GLN A 219 -5.88 9.33 17.29
CA GLN A 219 -6.80 10.42 16.98
C GLN A 219 -6.19 11.50 16.09
N ASN A 220 -4.93 11.35 15.67
CA ASN A 220 -4.27 12.35 14.88
C ASN A 220 -4.68 12.22 13.40
N LYS A 221 -5.50 13.17 12.93
CA LYS A 221 -6.00 13.23 11.57
C LYS A 221 -4.85 13.38 10.54
N ASP A 222 -3.80 14.13 10.89
CA ASP A 222 -2.68 14.40 9.98
C ASP A 222 -1.85 13.14 9.68
N PHE A 223 -1.97 12.08 10.53
CA PHE A 223 -1.26 10.81 10.34
C PHE A 223 -2.07 9.74 9.60
N THR A 224 -3.37 9.93 9.40
CA THR A 224 -4.27 8.89 8.86
C THR A 224 -3.78 8.29 7.55
N TYR A 225 -3.22 9.12 6.67
CA TYR A 225 -2.70 8.70 5.36
C TYR A 225 -1.17 8.59 5.33
N LEU A 226 -0.49 8.79 6.46
CA LEU A 226 0.94 8.58 6.58
C LEU A 226 1.23 7.07 6.58
N ARG A 227 1.86 6.56 5.52
CA ARG A 227 2.07 5.11 5.31
C ARG A 227 2.76 4.41 6.49
N PRO A 228 3.84 4.93 7.11
CA PRO A 228 4.43 4.32 8.30
C PRO A 228 3.45 4.18 9.47
N TYR A 229 2.64 5.20 9.73
CA TYR A 229 1.64 5.16 10.79
C TYR A 229 0.51 4.16 10.49
N TYR A 230 -0.03 4.16 9.28
CA TYR A 230 -1.09 3.22 8.89
C TYR A 230 -0.60 1.77 8.95
N ASN A 231 0.61 1.49 8.44
CA ASN A 231 1.23 0.16 8.53
C ASN A 231 1.47 -0.25 9.98
N PHE A 232 1.89 0.69 10.83
CA PHE A 232 2.00 0.45 12.27
C PHE A 232 0.65 0.07 12.86
N MET A 233 -0.41 0.81 12.60
CA MET A 233 -1.75 0.54 13.13
C MET A 233 -2.27 -0.85 12.77
N ILE A 234 -2.11 -1.29 11.52
CA ILE A 234 -2.47 -2.65 11.09
C ILE A 234 -1.75 -3.70 11.94
N ASN A 235 -0.43 -3.59 12.08
CA ASN A 235 0.37 -4.56 12.82
C ASN A 235 0.14 -4.48 14.33
N HIS A 236 -0.06 -3.28 14.86
CA HIS A 236 -0.36 -3.02 16.25
C HIS A 236 -1.69 -3.67 16.69
N PHE A 237 -2.77 -3.44 15.93
CA PHE A 237 -4.05 -4.07 16.22
C PHE A 237 -4.02 -5.59 16.01
N GLY A 238 -3.26 -6.09 15.04
CA GLY A 238 -3.01 -7.52 14.86
C GLY A 238 -2.35 -8.14 16.08
N ASN A 239 -1.22 -7.56 16.53
CA ASN A 239 -0.46 -8.04 17.68
C ASN A 239 -1.27 -7.91 19.00
N ARG A 240 -1.90 -6.74 19.24
CA ARG A 240 -2.73 -6.55 20.43
C ARG A 240 -3.89 -7.53 20.52
N SER A 241 -4.56 -7.76 19.39
CA SER A 241 -5.64 -8.75 19.31
C SER A 241 -5.15 -10.15 19.62
N TYR A 242 -3.99 -10.52 19.06
CA TYR A 242 -3.38 -11.81 19.35
C TYR A 242 -3.05 -11.99 20.85
N MET A 243 -2.44 -10.98 21.47
CA MET A 243 -2.05 -11.05 22.88
C MET A 243 -3.24 -10.99 23.85
N SER A 244 -4.33 -10.32 23.50
CA SER A 244 -5.49 -10.16 24.38
C SER A 244 -6.57 -11.22 24.23
N CYS A 245 -6.56 -12.02 23.14
CA CYS A 245 -7.61 -12.98 22.80
C CYS A 245 -7.17 -14.46 22.89
N SER A 246 -6.42 -14.84 23.91
CA SER A 246 -5.78 -16.16 23.96
C SER A 246 -6.75 -17.35 24.04
N LYS A 247 -7.81 -17.28 24.87
CA LYS A 247 -8.72 -18.41 25.12
C LYS A 247 -9.80 -18.59 24.06
N LYS A 248 -10.55 -17.53 23.74
CA LYS A 248 -11.70 -17.59 22.82
C LYS A 248 -11.29 -17.70 21.35
N CYS A 249 -10.14 -17.15 20.97
CA CYS A 249 -9.59 -17.28 19.63
C CYS A 249 -8.96 -18.65 19.37
N GLY A 250 -8.95 -19.55 20.38
CA GLY A 250 -8.43 -20.91 20.24
C GLY A 250 -6.97 -20.92 19.77
N ILE A 251 -6.13 -20.01 20.32
CA ILE A 251 -4.71 -19.95 19.94
C ILE A 251 -4.02 -21.23 20.44
N LYS A 252 -3.63 -22.10 19.50
CA LYS A 252 -2.93 -23.34 19.77
C LYS A 252 -1.65 -23.38 18.93
N ASN A 253 -0.52 -23.63 19.59
CA ASN A 253 0.81 -23.55 18.96
C ASN A 253 1.04 -22.22 18.22
N ASP A 254 0.56 -21.13 18.81
CA ASP A 254 0.60 -19.76 18.29
C ASP A 254 -0.13 -19.55 16.95
N VAL A 255 -1.03 -20.45 16.59
CA VAL A 255 -1.91 -20.32 15.43
C VAL A 255 -3.32 -20.04 15.94
N VAL A 256 -3.93 -19.01 15.40
CA VAL A 256 -5.35 -18.70 15.60
C VAL A 256 -6.18 -19.81 14.94
N LYS A 257 -7.10 -20.41 15.66
CA LYS A 257 -8.00 -21.46 15.15
C LYS A 257 -9.40 -20.94 14.90
N ASN A 258 -9.87 -20.01 15.71
CA ASN A 258 -11.15 -19.34 15.51
C ASN A 258 -10.92 -17.96 14.89
N HIS A 259 -10.82 -17.94 13.56
CA HIS A 259 -10.55 -16.73 12.80
C HIS A 259 -11.70 -15.73 12.84
N LEU A 260 -12.96 -16.20 12.84
CA LEU A 260 -14.12 -15.35 13.00
C LEU A 260 -14.03 -14.55 14.30
N HIS A 261 -13.86 -15.26 15.43
CA HIS A 261 -13.79 -14.58 16.73
C HIS A 261 -12.59 -13.63 16.82
N PHE A 262 -11.44 -14.03 16.27
CA PHE A 262 -10.24 -13.19 16.27
C PHE A 262 -10.44 -11.86 15.54
N ASN A 263 -11.05 -11.91 14.34
CA ASN A 263 -11.26 -10.70 13.55
C ASN A 263 -12.39 -9.83 14.11
N MET A 264 -13.45 -10.43 14.67
CA MET A 264 -14.46 -9.69 15.43
C MET A 264 -13.85 -8.99 16.67
N HIS A 265 -12.97 -9.67 17.41
CA HIS A 265 -12.23 -9.08 18.52
C HIS A 265 -11.34 -7.91 18.06
N LYS A 266 -10.67 -8.04 16.91
CA LYS A 266 -9.87 -6.97 16.31
C LYS A 266 -10.72 -5.76 15.93
N LEU A 267 -11.89 -5.95 15.30
CA LEU A 267 -12.83 -4.87 15.00
C LEU A 267 -13.29 -4.14 16.27
N ASN A 268 -13.68 -4.87 17.31
CA ASN A 268 -14.09 -4.30 18.59
C ASN A 268 -12.97 -3.51 19.28
N LEU A 269 -11.72 -3.98 19.20
CA LEU A 269 -10.56 -3.30 19.75
C LEU A 269 -10.29 -1.97 19.01
N ILE A 270 -10.37 -1.99 17.68
CA ILE A 270 -10.25 -0.77 16.85
C ILE A 270 -11.37 0.20 17.19
N ASP A 271 -12.62 -0.26 17.26
CA ASP A 271 -13.79 0.56 17.59
C ASP A 271 -13.64 1.29 18.94
N SER A 272 -13.12 0.59 19.93
CA SER A 272 -12.93 1.12 21.29
C SER A 272 -11.86 2.21 21.37
N LEU A 273 -10.80 2.14 20.57
CA LEU A 273 -9.60 2.97 20.69
C LEU A 273 -9.50 4.06 19.63
N VAL A 274 -9.88 3.78 18.38
CA VAL A 274 -9.74 4.71 17.27
C VAL A 274 -10.97 5.59 17.16
N LYS A 275 -10.78 6.90 17.32
CA LYS A 275 -11.86 7.92 17.22
C LYS A 275 -11.77 8.74 15.94
N GLU A 276 -10.61 8.79 15.31
CA GLU A 276 -10.44 9.40 14.01
C GLU A 276 -11.17 8.54 12.97
N LYS A 277 -12.12 9.17 12.23
CA LYS A 277 -13.08 8.44 11.40
C LYS A 277 -12.43 7.75 10.21
N ASP A 278 -11.60 8.47 9.44
CA ASP A 278 -10.99 7.91 8.24
C ASP A 278 -10.00 6.78 8.58
N LEU A 279 -9.24 6.93 9.66
CA LEU A 279 -8.36 5.87 10.16
C LEU A 279 -9.16 4.62 10.55
N LYS A 280 -10.26 4.81 11.29
CA LYS A 280 -11.14 3.72 11.70
C LYS A 280 -11.72 3.00 10.49
N ASP A 281 -12.27 3.76 9.54
CA ASP A 281 -12.86 3.23 8.31
C ASP A 281 -11.85 2.39 7.52
N ASN A 282 -10.63 2.91 7.34
CA ASN A 282 -9.55 2.23 6.63
C ASN A 282 -9.06 0.96 7.36
N LEU A 283 -8.96 1.00 8.69
CA LEU A 283 -8.58 -0.17 9.48
C LEU A 283 -9.67 -1.26 9.46
N PHE A 284 -10.95 -0.87 9.52
CA PHE A 284 -12.07 -1.80 9.37
C PHE A 284 -12.05 -2.48 8.01
N ARG A 285 -11.85 -1.69 6.94
CA ARG A 285 -11.65 -2.21 5.59
C ARG A 285 -10.53 -3.24 5.53
N ASN A 286 -9.36 -2.91 6.12
CA ASN A 286 -8.23 -3.84 6.15
C ASN A 286 -8.58 -5.17 6.85
N VAL A 287 -9.25 -5.12 8.01
CA VAL A 287 -9.68 -6.34 8.72
C VAL A 287 -10.65 -7.16 7.88
N ALA A 288 -11.59 -6.52 7.17
CA ALA A 288 -12.55 -7.21 6.33
C ALA A 288 -11.87 -7.87 5.11
N PHE A 289 -10.95 -7.17 4.44
CA PHE A 289 -10.17 -7.73 3.34
C PHE A 289 -9.31 -8.92 3.80
N ASP A 290 -8.59 -8.78 4.91
CA ASP A 290 -7.76 -9.86 5.46
C ASP A 290 -8.61 -11.11 5.77
N TYR A 291 -9.78 -10.93 6.43
CA TYR A 291 -10.65 -12.03 6.78
C TYR A 291 -11.26 -12.69 5.54
N LEU A 292 -11.87 -11.92 4.67
CA LEU A 292 -12.61 -12.46 3.52
C LEU A 292 -11.70 -13.08 2.45
N LEU A 293 -10.50 -12.51 2.22
CA LEU A 293 -9.61 -12.93 1.14
C LEU A 293 -8.53 -13.93 1.54
N GLN A 294 -8.17 -14.02 2.82
CA GLN A 294 -7.05 -14.85 3.24
C GLN A 294 -7.47 -16.06 4.08
N ILE A 295 -8.59 -15.97 4.79
CA ILE A 295 -9.01 -17.02 5.72
C ILE A 295 -9.86 -18.07 5.02
N HIS A 296 -10.67 -17.70 4.04
CA HIS A 296 -11.59 -18.60 3.33
C HIS A 296 -12.45 -19.41 4.31
N ASP A 297 -13.09 -18.71 5.24
CA ASP A 297 -13.95 -19.32 6.27
C ASP A 297 -15.27 -19.83 5.66
N THR A 298 -16.07 -20.54 6.43
CA THR A 298 -17.38 -21.04 5.98
C THR A 298 -18.32 -19.89 5.60
N GLU A 299 -19.31 -20.18 4.76
CA GLU A 299 -20.34 -19.19 4.36
C GLU A 299 -21.07 -18.64 5.59
N GLU A 300 -21.42 -19.51 6.57
CA GLU A 300 -22.06 -19.12 7.83
C GLU A 300 -21.16 -18.13 8.63
N ASN A 301 -19.88 -18.41 8.77
CA ASN A 301 -18.93 -17.55 9.48
C ASN A 301 -18.73 -16.21 8.75
N ASN A 302 -18.68 -16.22 7.43
CA ASN A 302 -18.58 -15.01 6.61
C ASN A 302 -19.84 -14.12 6.79
N GLU A 303 -21.03 -14.72 6.82
CA GLU A 303 -22.30 -14.01 7.07
C GLU A 303 -22.31 -13.37 8.48
N ILE A 304 -21.89 -14.10 9.50
CA ILE A 304 -21.78 -13.57 10.88
C ILE A 304 -20.78 -12.42 10.93
N PHE A 305 -19.62 -12.56 10.27
CA PHE A 305 -18.61 -11.51 10.21
C PHE A 305 -19.15 -10.23 9.55
N ILE A 306 -19.79 -10.35 8.40
CA ILE A 306 -20.37 -9.20 7.68
C ILE A 306 -21.43 -8.50 8.50
N LYS A 307 -22.30 -9.22 9.18
CA LYS A 307 -23.32 -8.62 10.09
C LYS A 307 -22.67 -7.81 11.22
N GLU A 308 -21.62 -8.34 11.84
CA GLU A 308 -20.91 -7.61 12.90
C GLU A 308 -20.08 -6.44 12.35
N PHE A 309 -19.46 -6.60 11.18
CA PHE A 309 -18.78 -5.52 10.47
C PHE A 309 -19.73 -4.34 10.22
N HIS A 310 -20.93 -4.57 9.68
CA HIS A 310 -21.94 -3.54 9.45
C HIS A 310 -22.38 -2.86 10.74
N LYS A 311 -22.64 -3.64 11.79
CA LYS A 311 -23.07 -3.12 13.10
C LYS A 311 -22.03 -2.17 13.71
N LEU A 312 -20.72 -2.51 13.63
CA LEU A 312 -19.64 -1.72 14.20
C LEU A 312 -19.20 -0.57 13.29
N SER A 313 -19.31 -0.73 11.97
CA SER A 313 -18.85 0.25 10.97
C SER A 313 -19.73 1.51 10.91
N GLY A 314 -21.03 1.39 11.20
CA GLY A 314 -21.98 2.49 11.05
C GLY A 314 -22.03 3.02 9.62
N ASN A 315 -21.59 4.26 9.40
CA ASN A 315 -21.52 4.91 8.09
C ASN A 315 -20.10 4.88 7.48
N ASN A 316 -19.39 3.76 7.58
CA ASN A 316 -18.07 3.56 6.99
C ASN A 316 -18.14 3.74 5.46
N LYS A 317 -17.19 4.52 4.92
CA LYS A 317 -17.13 4.83 3.48
C LYS A 317 -16.84 3.60 2.59
N HIS A 318 -16.33 2.51 3.15
CA HIS A 318 -15.97 1.28 2.44
C HIS A 318 -17.04 0.18 2.49
N ILE A 319 -18.22 0.43 3.07
CA ILE A 319 -19.28 -0.59 3.19
C ILE A 319 -19.62 -1.20 1.82
N SER A 320 -19.87 -0.36 0.82
CA SER A 320 -20.23 -0.84 -0.53
C SER A 320 -19.16 -1.72 -1.15
N GLU A 321 -17.88 -1.36 -0.97
CA GLU A 321 -16.74 -2.14 -1.46
C GLU A 321 -16.66 -3.51 -0.78
N ILE A 322 -16.89 -3.57 0.53
CA ILE A 322 -16.89 -4.84 1.29
C ILE A 322 -18.08 -5.72 0.91
N ASP A 323 -19.26 -5.13 0.70
CA ASP A 323 -20.44 -5.86 0.28
C ASP A 323 -20.29 -6.44 -1.14
N GLU A 324 -19.71 -5.67 -2.07
CA GLU A 324 -19.36 -6.14 -3.41
C GLU A 324 -18.37 -7.30 -3.36
N LEU A 325 -17.34 -7.18 -2.52
CA LEU A 325 -16.35 -8.25 -2.31
C LEU A 325 -17.00 -9.51 -1.76
N TYR A 326 -17.82 -9.38 -0.72
CA TYR A 326 -18.53 -10.52 -0.11
C TYR A 326 -19.46 -11.19 -1.12
N LYS A 327 -20.24 -10.40 -1.89
CA LYS A 327 -21.08 -10.91 -2.97
C LYS A 327 -20.27 -11.66 -4.04
N GLY A 328 -19.11 -11.12 -4.41
CA GLY A 328 -18.18 -11.79 -5.32
C GLY A 328 -17.74 -13.15 -4.78
N ILE A 329 -17.35 -13.21 -3.50
CA ILE A 329 -16.95 -14.46 -2.83
C ILE A 329 -18.09 -15.48 -2.81
N LEU A 330 -19.32 -15.04 -2.52
CA LEU A 330 -20.51 -15.93 -2.55
C LEU A 330 -20.77 -16.50 -3.96
N ASN A 331 -20.47 -15.77 -5.01
CA ASN A 331 -20.69 -16.20 -6.39
C ASN A 331 -19.65 -17.21 -6.91
N ILE A 332 -18.50 -17.34 -6.24
CA ILE A 332 -17.41 -18.24 -6.66
C ILE A 332 -17.16 -19.37 -5.65
N GLN A 333 -18.16 -19.75 -4.87
CA GLN A 333 -18.09 -20.91 -3.98
C GLN A 333 -18.06 -22.24 -4.77
N PRO A 334 -17.52 -23.34 -4.20
CA PRO A 334 -17.57 -24.65 -4.81
C PRO A 334 -18.99 -25.04 -5.28
N ASP A 335 -19.07 -25.85 -6.32
CA ASP A 335 -20.29 -26.31 -7.00
C ASP A 335 -21.08 -25.24 -7.75
N LYS A 336 -20.72 -23.95 -7.68
CA LYS A 336 -21.32 -22.90 -8.50
C LYS A 336 -20.70 -22.87 -9.89
N GLU A 337 -21.47 -22.45 -10.89
CA GLU A 337 -20.92 -22.17 -12.21
C GLU A 337 -19.94 -21.00 -12.16
N ILE A 338 -18.84 -21.09 -12.92
CA ILE A 338 -17.90 -19.95 -13.03
C ILE A 338 -18.64 -18.72 -13.58
N PRO A 339 -18.42 -17.52 -13.06
CA PRO A 339 -19.01 -16.29 -13.56
C PRO A 339 -18.84 -16.13 -15.08
N ASN A 340 -19.89 -15.69 -15.76
CA ASN A 340 -19.91 -15.53 -17.21
C ASN A 340 -19.13 -14.27 -17.64
N ILE A 341 -17.81 -14.32 -17.52
CA ILE A 341 -16.88 -13.25 -17.90
C ILE A 341 -16.39 -13.49 -19.32
N ASN A 342 -16.44 -12.46 -20.15
CA ASN A 342 -15.92 -12.51 -21.51
C ASN A 342 -14.42 -12.19 -21.56
N VAL A 343 -13.72 -12.98 -22.35
CA VAL A 343 -12.30 -12.80 -22.67
C VAL A 343 -12.13 -12.82 -24.21
N LEU A 344 -11.01 -12.31 -24.68
CA LEU A 344 -10.64 -12.25 -26.09
C LEU A 344 -9.51 -13.23 -26.37
N ASN A 345 -9.63 -14.01 -27.44
CA ASN A 345 -8.57 -14.88 -27.94
C ASN A 345 -7.53 -14.10 -28.79
N GLY A 346 -6.55 -14.78 -29.39
CA GLY A 346 -5.50 -14.18 -30.21
C GLY A 346 -6.01 -13.45 -31.45
N GLU A 347 -7.14 -13.87 -31.98
CA GLU A 347 -7.83 -13.31 -33.16
C GLU A 347 -8.75 -12.13 -32.77
N GLY A 348 -8.96 -11.89 -31.49
CA GLY A 348 -9.86 -10.85 -30.95
C GLY A 348 -11.33 -11.31 -30.86
N GLU A 349 -11.58 -12.60 -31.00
CA GLU A 349 -12.91 -13.16 -30.84
C GLU A 349 -13.28 -13.28 -29.36
N ARG A 350 -14.54 -13.01 -29.06
CA ARG A 350 -15.10 -13.04 -27.69
C ARG A 350 -15.54 -14.46 -27.37
N ILE A 351 -15.07 -14.96 -26.21
CA ILE A 351 -15.48 -16.23 -25.63
C ILE A 351 -15.67 -16.08 -24.14
N SER A 352 -16.62 -16.78 -23.54
CA SER A 352 -16.81 -16.74 -22.08
C SER A 352 -15.94 -17.76 -21.36
N LEU A 353 -15.59 -17.48 -20.10
CA LEU A 353 -14.87 -18.44 -19.24
C LEU A 353 -15.67 -19.74 -19.08
N LYS A 354 -17.00 -19.65 -19.06
CA LYS A 354 -17.89 -20.80 -18.98
C LYS A 354 -17.76 -21.72 -20.21
N GLU A 355 -17.67 -21.15 -21.42
CA GLU A 355 -17.45 -21.90 -22.66
C GLU A 355 -16.06 -22.55 -22.70
N ILE A 356 -15.02 -21.84 -22.22
CA ILE A 356 -13.66 -22.38 -22.13
C ILE A 356 -13.58 -23.57 -21.17
N ALA A 357 -14.32 -23.53 -20.07
CA ALA A 357 -14.29 -24.55 -19.01
C ALA A 357 -15.27 -25.72 -19.26
N LYS A 358 -16.11 -25.62 -20.28
CA LYS A 358 -17.13 -26.64 -20.57
C LYS A 358 -16.45 -27.96 -20.97
N ASP A 359 -16.99 -29.08 -20.45
CA ASP A 359 -16.54 -30.44 -20.72
C ASP A 359 -15.04 -30.69 -20.40
N THR A 360 -14.40 -29.83 -19.57
CA THR A 360 -12.99 -29.91 -19.23
C THR A 360 -12.73 -29.65 -17.75
N LYS A 361 -11.59 -30.19 -17.25
CA LYS A 361 -11.00 -29.78 -15.99
C LYS A 361 -10.04 -28.61 -16.29
N THR A 362 -10.39 -27.40 -15.80
CA THR A 362 -9.65 -26.20 -16.17
C THR A 362 -9.09 -25.49 -14.93
N VAL A 363 -7.85 -25.02 -15.04
CA VAL A 363 -7.19 -24.13 -14.07
C VAL A 363 -6.99 -22.78 -14.72
N PHE A 364 -7.78 -21.80 -14.30
CA PHE A 364 -7.57 -20.41 -14.73
C PHE A 364 -6.53 -19.75 -13.83
N TYR A 365 -5.47 -19.22 -14.41
CA TYR A 365 -4.46 -18.41 -13.72
C TYR A 365 -4.37 -17.01 -14.34
N PHE A 366 -3.89 -16.05 -13.55
CA PHE A 366 -3.99 -14.63 -13.90
C PHE A 366 -2.62 -13.98 -14.00
N TRP A 367 -2.43 -13.09 -14.98
CA TRP A 367 -1.19 -12.37 -15.19
C TRP A 367 -1.41 -10.99 -15.82
N SER A 368 -0.39 -10.11 -15.73
CA SER A 368 -0.40 -8.78 -16.34
C SER A 368 0.97 -8.48 -16.95
N GLY A 369 0.98 -7.77 -18.06
CA GLY A 369 2.22 -7.27 -18.68
C GLY A 369 2.85 -6.08 -17.94
N THR A 370 2.21 -5.57 -16.89
CA THR A 370 2.76 -4.50 -16.04
C THR A 370 3.70 -5.04 -14.95
N ASP A 371 3.60 -6.32 -14.59
CA ASP A 371 4.48 -7.02 -13.65
C ASP A 371 5.23 -8.16 -14.34
N LYS A 372 6.39 -7.83 -14.89
CA LYS A 372 7.22 -8.79 -15.61
C LYS A 372 7.69 -9.95 -14.72
N ARG A 373 8.03 -9.68 -13.46
CA ARG A 373 8.50 -10.71 -12.52
C ARG A 373 7.39 -11.71 -12.20
N HIS A 374 6.18 -11.22 -11.94
CA HIS A 374 5.02 -12.09 -11.74
C HIS A 374 4.74 -12.91 -12.99
N PHE A 375 4.69 -12.29 -14.16
CA PHE A 375 4.46 -12.96 -15.44
C PHE A 375 5.45 -14.11 -15.67
N ASP A 376 6.76 -13.86 -15.53
CA ASP A 376 7.80 -14.89 -15.72
C ASP A 376 7.68 -16.05 -14.72
N ASN A 377 7.26 -15.77 -13.52
CA ASN A 377 7.11 -16.80 -12.48
C ASN A 377 5.83 -17.62 -12.66
N ILE A 378 4.69 -16.97 -12.92
CA ILE A 378 3.38 -17.66 -13.02
C ILE A 378 3.29 -18.53 -14.26
N THR A 379 3.83 -18.08 -15.41
CA THR A 379 3.84 -18.88 -16.64
C THR A 379 4.73 -20.11 -16.50
N ARG A 380 5.94 -19.96 -15.95
CA ARG A 380 6.82 -21.10 -15.65
C ARG A 380 6.16 -22.10 -14.69
N ARG A 381 5.41 -21.60 -13.69
CA ARG A 381 4.69 -22.46 -12.77
C ARG A 381 3.52 -23.18 -13.43
N ALA A 382 2.80 -22.52 -14.32
CA ALA A 382 1.72 -23.12 -15.10
C ALA A 382 2.24 -24.25 -16.00
N ASP A 383 3.35 -24.05 -16.73
CA ASP A 383 4.01 -25.09 -17.53
C ASP A 383 4.42 -26.31 -16.68
N TYR A 384 5.04 -26.03 -15.53
CA TYR A 384 5.43 -27.12 -14.60
C TYR A 384 4.22 -27.93 -14.15
N LEU A 385 3.13 -27.26 -13.72
CA LEU A 385 1.93 -27.93 -13.24
C LEU A 385 1.21 -28.66 -14.39
N SER A 386 1.10 -28.08 -15.57
CA SER A 386 0.53 -28.72 -16.75
C SER A 386 1.24 -30.05 -17.11
N SER A 387 2.58 -30.08 -16.99
CA SER A 387 3.35 -31.32 -17.18
C SER A 387 3.09 -32.39 -16.09
N LYS A 388 2.68 -31.99 -14.90
CA LYS A 388 2.41 -32.88 -13.77
C LYS A 388 0.96 -33.33 -13.68
N MET A 389 0.04 -32.55 -14.20
CA MET A 389 -1.41 -32.74 -14.13
C MET A 389 -2.02 -32.61 -15.53
N PRO A 390 -1.71 -33.55 -16.46
CA PRO A 390 -2.11 -33.48 -17.86
C PRO A 390 -3.64 -33.58 -18.05
N GLU A 391 -4.39 -34.01 -17.03
CA GLU A 391 -5.84 -34.05 -17.02
C GLU A 391 -6.47 -32.65 -16.87
N TYR A 392 -5.67 -31.63 -16.48
CA TYR A 392 -6.13 -30.25 -16.37
C TYR A 392 -5.64 -29.41 -17.53
N ARG A 393 -6.53 -28.60 -18.09
CA ARG A 393 -6.23 -27.53 -19.03
C ARG A 393 -5.83 -26.27 -18.26
N PHE A 394 -4.61 -25.77 -18.42
CA PHE A 394 -4.15 -24.54 -17.79
C PHE A 394 -4.40 -23.34 -18.72
N VAL A 395 -5.25 -22.42 -18.31
CA VAL A 395 -5.69 -21.26 -19.10
C VAL A 395 -5.23 -19.97 -18.48
N GLY A 396 -4.39 -19.21 -19.18
CA GLY A 396 -3.89 -17.92 -18.74
C GLY A 396 -4.81 -16.77 -19.13
N ILE A 397 -5.24 -15.98 -18.14
CA ILE A 397 -6.05 -14.78 -18.35
C ILE A 397 -5.20 -13.54 -18.08
N ASN A 398 -4.94 -12.78 -19.14
CA ASN A 398 -4.30 -11.47 -19.01
C ASN A 398 -5.31 -10.41 -18.57
N LEU A 399 -4.96 -9.62 -17.55
CA LEU A 399 -5.89 -8.68 -16.93
C LEU A 399 -5.72 -7.22 -17.38
N LYS A 400 -4.51 -6.74 -17.56
CA LYS A 400 -4.28 -5.30 -17.73
C LYS A 400 -3.10 -5.03 -18.67
N THR A 401 -3.21 -5.51 -19.91
CA THR A 401 -2.18 -5.29 -20.92
C THR A 401 -2.87 -4.91 -22.23
N ASP A 402 -2.31 -3.98 -22.97
CA ASP A 402 -2.81 -3.68 -24.32
C ASP A 402 -2.63 -4.89 -25.26
N ASP A 403 -3.45 -4.95 -26.30
CA ASP A 403 -3.54 -6.10 -27.20
C ASP A 403 -2.19 -6.43 -27.88
N LEU A 404 -1.49 -5.42 -28.37
CA LEU A 404 -0.23 -5.61 -29.09
C LEU A 404 0.86 -6.16 -28.15
N LYS A 405 1.01 -5.55 -26.96
CA LYS A 405 1.98 -6.00 -25.96
C LYS A 405 1.64 -7.41 -25.46
N TRP A 406 0.37 -7.72 -25.24
CA TRP A 406 -0.08 -9.05 -24.85
C TRP A 406 0.32 -10.12 -25.86
N LYS A 407 0.07 -9.90 -27.17
CA LYS A 407 0.45 -10.80 -28.27
C LYS A 407 1.96 -11.00 -28.34
N ILE A 408 2.73 -9.91 -28.25
CA ILE A 408 4.21 -9.97 -28.25
C ILE A 408 4.71 -10.80 -27.06
N MET A 409 4.12 -10.63 -25.87
CA MET A 409 4.53 -11.40 -24.68
C MET A 409 4.26 -12.89 -24.83
N ILE A 410 3.13 -13.29 -25.39
CA ILE A 410 2.81 -14.70 -25.68
C ILE A 410 3.84 -15.29 -26.63
N GLU A 411 4.14 -14.58 -27.73
CA GLU A 411 5.12 -15.04 -28.75
C GLU A 411 6.54 -15.12 -28.18
N THR A 412 6.97 -14.09 -27.44
CA THR A 412 8.33 -14.04 -26.86
C THR A 412 8.58 -15.15 -25.85
N LYS A 413 7.55 -15.62 -25.17
CA LYS A 413 7.62 -16.69 -24.16
C LYS A 413 7.21 -18.05 -24.67
N ASP A 414 6.87 -18.16 -25.95
CA ASP A 414 6.39 -19.42 -26.60
C ASP A 414 5.24 -20.07 -25.80
N LEU A 415 4.28 -19.23 -25.34
CA LEU A 415 3.12 -19.74 -24.63
C LEU A 415 2.11 -20.35 -25.60
N ASP A 416 1.42 -21.37 -25.14
CA ASP A 416 0.34 -22.00 -25.91
C ASP A 416 -0.79 -20.99 -26.19
N LYS A 417 -0.88 -20.52 -27.43
CA LYS A 417 -1.82 -19.47 -27.86
C LYS A 417 -3.28 -19.86 -27.71
N GLU A 418 -3.60 -21.15 -27.78
CA GLU A 418 -4.97 -21.65 -27.60
C GLU A 418 -5.45 -21.58 -26.16
N ASN A 419 -4.51 -21.43 -25.22
CA ASN A 419 -4.76 -21.36 -23.78
C ASN A 419 -4.42 -19.98 -23.18
N GLN A 420 -4.27 -18.94 -24.00
CA GLN A 420 -4.02 -17.59 -23.54
C GLN A 420 -5.13 -16.63 -23.99
N TYR A 421 -5.75 -15.96 -23.05
CA TYR A 421 -6.83 -15.02 -23.28
C TYR A 421 -6.55 -13.69 -22.59
N ARG A 422 -7.23 -12.63 -23.04
CA ARG A 422 -7.17 -11.31 -22.44
C ARG A 422 -8.57 -10.93 -21.95
N ALA A 423 -8.68 -10.46 -20.69
CA ALA A 423 -9.95 -9.97 -20.19
C ALA A 423 -10.46 -8.80 -21.06
N GLU A 424 -11.70 -8.86 -21.49
CA GLU A 424 -12.33 -7.77 -22.25
C GLU A 424 -12.49 -6.55 -21.36
N ASN A 425 -12.98 -6.76 -20.12
CA ASN A 425 -13.04 -5.78 -19.06
C ASN A 425 -12.31 -6.31 -17.83
N PHE A 426 -11.12 -5.77 -17.54
CA PHE A 426 -10.31 -6.29 -16.46
C PHE A 426 -10.90 -5.97 -15.06
N GLU A 427 -11.61 -4.84 -14.92
CA GLU A 427 -12.22 -4.44 -13.63
C GLU A 427 -13.38 -5.38 -13.28
N GLU A 428 -14.22 -5.69 -14.26
CA GLU A 428 -15.30 -6.65 -14.12
C GLU A 428 -14.77 -8.05 -13.80
N ALA A 429 -13.77 -8.53 -14.56
CA ALA A 429 -13.14 -9.82 -14.32
C ALA A 429 -12.52 -9.90 -12.91
N THR A 430 -11.78 -8.87 -12.49
CA THR A 430 -11.14 -8.82 -11.17
C THR A 430 -12.16 -8.86 -10.05
N LYS A 431 -13.27 -8.13 -10.16
CA LYS A 431 -14.33 -8.11 -9.16
C LYS A 431 -15.12 -9.42 -9.13
N ALA A 432 -15.59 -9.90 -10.28
CA ALA A 432 -16.43 -11.08 -10.36
C ALA A 432 -15.71 -12.38 -9.97
N LEU A 433 -14.42 -12.49 -10.30
CA LEU A 433 -13.58 -13.63 -9.96
C LEU A 433 -12.79 -13.43 -8.66
N VAL A 434 -12.95 -12.29 -8.01
CA VAL A 434 -12.24 -11.94 -6.77
C VAL A 434 -10.72 -12.16 -6.92
N ILE A 435 -10.12 -11.62 -7.99
CA ILE A 435 -8.70 -11.80 -8.29
C ILE A 435 -7.87 -10.90 -7.38
N TYR A 436 -7.54 -11.43 -6.21
CA TYR A 436 -6.67 -10.79 -5.23
C TYR A 436 -6.14 -11.85 -4.25
N PRO A 437 -4.83 -12.09 -4.20
CA PRO A 437 -3.74 -11.59 -5.06
C PRO A 437 -3.68 -12.29 -6.43
N MET A 438 -2.82 -11.82 -7.35
CA MET A 438 -2.72 -12.35 -8.72
C MET A 438 -2.14 -13.77 -8.84
N ASN A 439 -1.53 -14.32 -7.80
CA ASN A 439 -1.06 -15.71 -7.76
C ASN A 439 -2.18 -16.72 -7.40
N LYS A 440 -3.38 -16.24 -7.21
CA LYS A 440 -4.61 -17.04 -7.10
C LYS A 440 -4.88 -17.76 -8.43
N CYS A 441 -5.55 -18.91 -8.33
CA CYS A 441 -6.15 -19.59 -9.47
C CYS A 441 -7.57 -20.06 -9.15
N ILE A 442 -8.32 -20.37 -10.21
CA ILE A 442 -9.67 -20.93 -10.12
C ILE A 442 -9.66 -22.28 -10.81
N ILE A 443 -10.01 -23.31 -10.07
CA ILE A 443 -10.12 -24.69 -10.58
C ILE A 443 -11.59 -25.01 -10.86
N THR A 444 -11.87 -25.50 -12.06
CA THR A 444 -13.21 -25.88 -12.48
C THR A 444 -13.24 -27.29 -13.06
N GLU A 445 -14.37 -27.95 -12.98
CA GLU A 445 -14.71 -29.16 -13.70
C GLU A 445 -16.08 -28.97 -14.35
N ASP A 446 -16.14 -29.09 -15.69
CA ASP A 446 -17.34 -28.81 -16.49
C ASP A 446 -18.01 -27.47 -16.12
N ALA A 447 -17.22 -26.40 -16.15
CA ALA A 447 -17.60 -25.03 -15.80
C ALA A 447 -18.09 -24.83 -14.35
N LYS A 448 -18.12 -25.86 -13.49
CA LYS A 448 -18.41 -25.74 -12.07
C LYS A 448 -17.11 -25.51 -11.29
N ILE A 449 -17.15 -24.62 -10.34
CA ILE A 449 -16.02 -24.30 -9.48
C ILE A 449 -15.76 -25.47 -8.53
N VAL A 450 -14.54 -25.96 -8.53
CA VAL A 450 -14.01 -26.91 -7.56
C VAL A 450 -13.35 -26.14 -6.40
N ASP A 451 -12.47 -25.20 -6.76
CA ASP A 451 -11.82 -24.28 -5.81
C ASP A 451 -11.51 -22.95 -6.52
N ALA A 452 -11.97 -21.87 -5.96
CA ALA A 452 -11.73 -20.53 -6.51
C ALA A 452 -10.68 -19.74 -5.73
N PHE A 453 -10.05 -20.34 -4.70
CA PHE A 453 -9.12 -19.63 -3.82
C PHE A 453 -7.75 -20.29 -3.71
N SER A 454 -7.48 -21.31 -4.53
CA SER A 454 -6.17 -21.94 -4.61
C SER A 454 -5.08 -20.96 -5.03
N ASN A 455 -3.87 -21.22 -4.54
CA ASN A 455 -2.68 -20.46 -4.91
C ASN A 455 -1.79 -21.33 -5.82
N MET A 456 -1.43 -20.81 -6.99
CA MET A 456 -0.57 -21.52 -7.95
C MET A 456 0.75 -22.03 -7.35
N TYR A 457 1.21 -21.45 -6.26
CA TYR A 457 2.47 -21.83 -5.59
C TYR A 457 2.26 -22.71 -4.35
N ALA A 458 1.03 -23.09 -4.04
CA ALA A 458 0.78 -24.01 -2.94
C ALA A 458 1.45 -25.37 -3.18
N SER A 459 1.93 -25.99 -2.09
CA SER A 459 2.55 -27.32 -2.15
C SER A 459 1.54 -28.45 -2.34
N SER A 460 0.28 -28.17 -2.09
CA SER A 460 -0.87 -29.11 -2.18
C SER A 460 -1.72 -28.84 -3.43
N PHE A 461 -1.10 -28.34 -4.49
CA PHE A 461 -1.81 -28.14 -5.76
C PHE A 461 -2.02 -29.49 -6.43
#